data_5142a6c771cb899f02d60f6c09d81199
#
_entry.id   5142a6c771cb899f02d60f6c09d81199
#
_cell.length_a   1.000
_cell.length_b   1.000
_cell.length_c   1.000
_cell.angle_alpha   90.00
_cell.angle_beta   90.00
_cell.angle_gamma   90.00
#
_symmetry.space_group_name_H-M   'P 1'
#
loop_
_entity.id
_entity.type
_entity.pdbx_description
1 polymer ?
#
loop_
_entity_poly.entity_id
_entity_poly.type
_entity_poly.pdbx_seq_one_letter_code
_entity_poly.pdbx_strand_id
1 'polypeptide(L)'
;MSNNNSASMDNLNRQRCRRDRRERLTGFFRRLAPYLALTAFSLALFLLTVGTGSEGDWYSQHVGAAENLRQMMLETGTVFPQYSASGGGCSIYDYAYYGLLRPDVLFSCLIPAVEMQSVISAYALLSALAAVNLGFCWLKRQGMS
;
A
#
# COMPACT_ATOMS: atom_id res chain seq x y z
N MET A 1 -57.03 6.80 28.28
CA MET A 1 -56.07 7.90 28.05
C MET A 1 -54.59 7.53 28.19
N SER A 2 -54.21 6.23 28.27
CA SER A 2 -52.83 5.78 28.54
C SER A 2 -51.97 5.53 27.28
N ASN A 3 -52.52 5.46 26.07
CA ASN A 3 -51.82 4.95 24.90
C ASN A 3 -50.96 6.02 24.15
N ASN A 4 -51.21 7.31 24.39
CA ASN A 4 -50.47 8.39 23.69
C ASN A 4 -49.08 8.67 24.31
N ASN A 5 -48.88 8.35 25.57
CA ASN A 5 -47.57 8.59 26.24
C ASN A 5 -46.53 7.58 25.83
N SER A 6 -46.87 6.32 25.57
CA SER A 6 -45.93 5.29 25.13
C SER A 6 -45.39 5.55 23.72
N ALA A 7 -46.25 5.93 22.80
CA ALA A 7 -45.86 6.29 21.42
C ALA A 7 -44.95 7.54 21.35
N SER A 8 -45.19 8.51 22.24
CA SER A 8 -44.32 9.70 22.35
C SER A 8 -42.93 9.36 22.89
N MET A 9 -42.82 8.49 23.88
CA MET A 9 -41.58 8.01 24.46
C MET A 9 -40.77 7.20 23.44
N ASP A 10 -41.39 6.34 22.68
CA ASP A 10 -40.72 5.55 21.63
C ASP A 10 -40.16 6.43 20.50
N ASN A 11 -40.86 7.47 20.11
CA ASN A 11 -40.37 8.44 19.14
C ASN A 11 -39.16 9.22 19.65
N LEU A 12 -39.18 9.66 20.91
CA LEU A 12 -38.03 10.33 21.54
C LEU A 12 -36.82 9.42 21.66
N ASN A 13 -36.99 8.16 22.00
CA ASN A 13 -35.91 7.17 22.07
C ASN A 13 -35.31 6.88 20.69
N ARG A 14 -36.14 6.78 19.66
CA ARG A 14 -35.66 6.63 18.26
C ARG A 14 -34.89 7.86 17.77
N GLN A 15 -35.32 9.05 18.13
CA GLN A 15 -34.60 10.28 17.78
C GLN A 15 -33.26 10.39 18.50
N ARG A 16 -33.18 10.05 19.79
CA ARG A 16 -31.92 9.98 20.56
C ARG A 16 -30.95 8.96 19.94
N CYS A 17 -31.41 7.76 19.64
CA CYS A 17 -30.58 6.72 19.05
C CYS A 17 -30.04 7.13 17.66
N ARG A 18 -30.83 7.82 16.84
CA ARG A 18 -30.39 8.36 15.55
C ARG A 18 -29.37 9.48 15.70
N ARG A 19 -29.53 10.33 16.72
CA ARG A 19 -28.60 11.42 17.02
C ARG A 19 -27.26 10.88 17.50
N ASP A 20 -27.26 9.95 18.45
CA ASP A 20 -26.04 9.30 18.95
C ASP A 20 -25.28 8.57 17.84
N ARG A 21 -26.00 7.91 16.93
CA ARG A 21 -25.38 7.25 15.77
C ARG A 21 -24.75 8.27 14.83
N ARG A 22 -25.40 9.40 14.58
CA ARG A 22 -24.86 10.49 13.76
C ARG A 22 -23.60 11.10 14.40
N GLU A 23 -23.64 11.38 15.69
CA GLU A 23 -22.50 11.96 16.42
C GLU A 23 -21.29 11.02 16.43
N ARG A 24 -21.51 9.72 16.60
CA ARG A 24 -20.45 8.70 16.48
C ARG A 24 -19.86 8.63 15.07
N LEU A 25 -20.70 8.66 14.05
CA LEU A 25 -20.25 8.67 12.66
C LEU A 25 -19.47 9.94 12.30
N THR A 26 -19.96 11.12 12.68
CA THR A 26 -19.25 12.37 12.44
C THR A 26 -17.93 12.43 13.19
N GLY A 27 -17.87 11.92 14.43
CA GLY A 27 -16.64 11.80 15.20
C GLY A 27 -15.63 10.85 14.54
N PHE A 28 -16.09 9.73 14.00
CA PHE A 28 -15.25 8.80 13.25
C PHE A 28 -14.68 9.45 11.97
N PHE A 29 -15.54 10.05 11.15
CA PHE A 29 -15.10 10.74 9.93
C PHE A 29 -14.14 11.89 10.20
N ARG A 30 -14.37 12.68 11.25
CA ARG A 30 -13.45 13.75 11.65
C ARG A 30 -12.07 13.24 12.03
N ARG A 31 -11.99 12.04 12.64
CA ARG A 31 -10.69 11.41 12.97
C ARG A 31 -10.02 10.83 11.74
N LEU A 32 -10.78 10.34 10.77
CA LEU A 32 -10.28 9.72 9.55
C LEU A 32 -9.88 10.75 8.47
N ALA A 33 -10.52 11.92 8.46
CA ALA A 33 -10.33 12.96 7.46
C ALA A 33 -8.85 13.34 7.19
N PRO A 34 -7.98 13.55 8.19
CA PRO A 34 -6.59 13.90 7.94
C PRO A 34 -5.82 12.77 7.25
N TYR A 35 -6.11 11.50 7.56
CA TYR A 35 -5.47 10.35 6.88
C TYR A 35 -5.91 10.26 5.44
N LEU A 36 -7.21 10.47 5.16
CA LEU A 36 -7.74 10.49 3.79
C LEU A 36 -7.15 11.65 2.98
N ALA A 37 -7.02 12.82 3.58
CA ALA A 37 -6.42 13.98 2.92
C ALA A 37 -4.94 13.73 2.59
N LEU A 38 -4.17 13.18 3.54
CA LEU A 38 -2.77 12.80 3.31
C LEU A 38 -2.64 11.72 2.24
N THR A 39 -3.48 10.70 2.28
CA THR A 39 -3.49 9.63 1.28
C THR A 39 -3.81 10.19 -0.11
N ALA A 40 -4.84 11.04 -0.23
CA ALA A 40 -5.20 11.67 -1.50
C ALA A 40 -4.10 12.59 -2.02
N PHE A 41 -3.47 13.38 -1.16
CA PHE A 41 -2.35 14.24 -1.53
C PHE A 41 -1.13 13.42 -1.99
N SER A 42 -0.76 12.37 -1.24
CA SER A 42 0.36 11.50 -1.59
C SER A 42 0.11 10.76 -2.90
N LEU A 43 -1.14 10.30 -3.12
CA LEU A 43 -1.52 9.66 -4.37
C LEU A 43 -1.43 10.63 -5.55
N ALA A 44 -1.95 11.86 -5.40
CA ALA A 44 -1.85 12.88 -6.43
C ALA A 44 -0.39 13.22 -6.76
N LEU A 45 0.45 13.39 -5.74
CA LEU A 45 1.88 13.65 -5.92
C LEU A 45 2.57 12.48 -6.64
N PHE A 46 2.27 11.23 -6.23
CA PHE A 46 2.83 10.05 -6.89
C PHE A 46 2.44 9.97 -8.36
N LEU A 47 1.17 10.20 -8.69
CA LEU A 47 0.69 10.18 -10.08
C LEU A 47 1.31 11.31 -10.93
N LEU A 48 1.60 12.45 -10.34
CA LEU A 48 2.23 13.56 -11.04
C LEU A 48 3.74 13.38 -11.25
N THR A 49 4.41 12.68 -10.33
CA THR A 49 5.89 12.59 -10.35
C THR A 49 6.42 11.27 -10.86
N VAL A 50 5.72 10.16 -10.59
CA VAL A 50 6.21 8.79 -10.83
C VAL A 50 5.35 8.03 -11.84
N GLY A 51 4.16 8.56 -12.15
CA GLY A 51 3.11 7.85 -12.89
C GLY A 51 3.44 7.39 -14.31
N THR A 52 4.59 7.73 -14.86
CA THR A 52 4.96 7.34 -16.23
C THR A 52 6.17 6.41 -16.31
N GLY A 53 6.79 6.07 -15.18
CA GLY A 53 8.06 5.36 -15.18
C GLY A 53 9.17 6.22 -15.82
N SER A 54 10.42 5.96 -15.51
CA SER A 54 11.52 6.57 -16.24
C SER A 54 11.98 5.62 -17.33
N GLU A 55 12.11 6.11 -18.54
CA GLU A 55 12.82 5.42 -19.60
C GLU A 55 14.31 5.38 -19.22
N GLY A 56 15.03 4.34 -19.61
CA GLY A 56 16.46 4.18 -19.31
C GLY A 56 16.74 3.20 -18.18
N ASP A 57 17.58 3.57 -17.22
CA ASP A 57 18.10 2.67 -16.18
C ASP A 57 17.01 2.01 -15.32
N TRP A 58 15.91 2.70 -15.07
CA TRP A 58 14.80 2.12 -14.34
C TRP A 58 14.23 0.89 -15.04
N TYR A 59 13.92 1.01 -16.34
CA TYR A 59 13.31 -0.08 -17.09
C TYR A 59 14.34 -1.17 -17.42
N SER A 60 15.51 -0.78 -17.89
CA SER A 60 16.53 -1.74 -18.33
C SER A 60 17.22 -2.47 -17.17
N GLN A 61 17.47 -1.78 -16.06
CA GLN A 61 18.22 -2.37 -14.94
C GLN A 61 17.29 -2.82 -13.82
N HIS A 62 16.48 -1.94 -13.24
CA HIS A 62 15.68 -2.31 -12.06
C HIS A 62 14.54 -3.26 -12.37
N VAL A 63 13.79 -3.03 -13.46
CA VAL A 63 12.70 -3.93 -13.85
C VAL A 63 13.25 -5.22 -14.44
N GLY A 64 14.24 -5.12 -15.34
CA GLY A 64 14.83 -6.28 -15.99
C GLY A 64 15.56 -7.22 -15.02
N ALA A 65 16.33 -6.65 -14.08
CA ALA A 65 16.99 -7.46 -13.05
C ALA A 65 16.00 -8.13 -12.09
N ALA A 66 14.93 -7.41 -11.69
CA ALA A 66 13.89 -7.97 -10.83
C ALA A 66 13.10 -9.09 -11.53
N GLU A 67 12.76 -8.92 -12.81
CA GLU A 67 12.11 -9.95 -13.60
C GLU A 67 12.97 -11.20 -13.75
N ASN A 68 14.25 -11.03 -14.08
CA ASN A 68 15.19 -12.13 -14.18
C ASN A 68 15.33 -12.88 -12.85
N LEU A 69 15.42 -12.16 -11.74
CA LEU A 69 15.46 -12.75 -10.41
C LEU A 69 14.18 -13.55 -10.10
N ARG A 70 12.99 -13.02 -10.44
CA ARG A 70 11.71 -13.72 -10.32
C ARG A 70 11.71 -15.03 -11.12
N GLN A 71 12.12 -14.98 -12.38
CA GLN A 71 12.19 -16.15 -13.23
C GLN A 71 13.10 -17.22 -12.66
N MET A 72 14.30 -16.84 -12.22
CA MET A 72 15.23 -17.79 -11.58
C MET A 72 14.64 -18.43 -10.33
N MET A 73 13.92 -17.66 -9.49
CA MET A 73 13.26 -18.20 -8.29
C MET A 73 12.15 -19.19 -8.68
N LEU A 74 11.38 -18.90 -9.72
CA LEU A 74 10.30 -19.79 -10.20
C LEU A 74 10.86 -21.07 -10.84
N GLU A 75 11.92 -20.97 -11.63
CA GLU A 75 12.54 -22.12 -12.29
C GLU A 75 13.25 -23.06 -11.30
N THR A 76 13.96 -22.49 -10.33
CA THR A 76 14.74 -23.27 -9.35
C THR A 76 13.92 -23.71 -8.14
N GLY A 77 12.74 -23.11 -7.91
CA GLY A 77 11.92 -23.35 -6.72
C GLY A 77 12.56 -22.86 -5.42
N THR A 78 13.60 -22.03 -5.50
CA THR A 78 14.32 -21.49 -4.34
C THR A 78 14.38 -19.97 -4.36
N VAL A 79 14.28 -19.35 -3.17
CA VAL A 79 14.42 -17.90 -2.99
C VAL A 79 15.88 -17.43 -3.19
N PHE A 80 16.84 -18.36 -3.08
CA PHE A 80 18.26 -18.12 -3.28
C PHE A 80 18.83 -19.07 -4.35
N PRO A 81 18.56 -18.84 -5.63
CA PRO A 81 19.25 -19.55 -6.69
C PRO A 81 20.75 -19.23 -6.60
N GLN A 82 21.59 -20.25 -6.72
CA GLN A 82 23.03 -20.07 -6.53
C GLN A 82 23.70 -19.30 -7.68
N TYR A 83 23.08 -19.34 -8.85
CA TYR A 83 23.71 -18.88 -10.08
C TYR A 83 22.66 -18.33 -11.07
N SER A 84 23.01 -17.26 -11.75
CA SER A 84 22.23 -16.68 -12.85
C SER A 84 22.91 -16.93 -14.18
N ALA A 85 22.14 -17.30 -15.19
CA ALA A 85 22.63 -17.41 -16.57
C ALA A 85 22.81 -16.04 -17.26
N SER A 86 22.37 -14.96 -16.66
CA SER A 86 22.51 -13.60 -17.21
C SER A 86 23.99 -13.20 -17.39
N GLY A 87 24.27 -12.56 -18.50
CA GLY A 87 25.61 -11.99 -18.77
C GLY A 87 26.73 -13.02 -18.89
N GLY A 88 26.42 -14.29 -19.22
CA GLY A 88 27.39 -15.37 -19.28
C GLY A 88 27.63 -16.11 -17.98
N GLY A 89 26.81 -15.80 -16.96
CA GLY A 89 26.81 -16.43 -15.66
C GLY A 89 27.39 -15.53 -14.56
N CYS A 90 26.58 -15.20 -13.57
CA CYS A 90 26.98 -14.42 -12.42
C CYS A 90 26.43 -15.01 -11.12
N SER A 91 27.06 -14.64 -10.00
CA SER A 91 26.58 -15.01 -8.68
C SER A 91 25.27 -14.30 -8.37
N ILE A 92 24.37 -14.97 -7.64
CA ILE A 92 23.12 -14.34 -7.17
C ILE A 92 23.41 -13.09 -6.32
N TYR A 93 24.54 -13.01 -5.67
CA TYR A 93 24.94 -11.85 -4.87
C TYR A 93 25.15 -10.58 -5.69
N ASP A 94 25.38 -10.68 -6.99
CA ASP A 94 25.46 -9.53 -7.90
C ASP A 94 24.11 -8.81 -8.01
N TYR A 95 23.02 -9.52 -7.69
CA TYR A 95 21.67 -8.94 -7.59
C TYR A 95 21.37 -8.25 -6.26
N ALA A 96 22.29 -8.24 -5.30
CA ALA A 96 22.08 -7.60 -4.00
C ALA A 96 21.69 -6.12 -4.14
N TYR A 97 22.30 -5.42 -5.09
CA TYR A 97 21.97 -4.04 -5.41
C TYR A 97 20.60 -3.88 -6.09
N TYR A 98 20.19 -4.86 -6.92
CA TYR A 98 18.99 -4.77 -7.75
C TYR A 98 17.73 -5.36 -7.09
N GLY A 99 17.84 -5.94 -5.92
CA GLY A 99 16.66 -6.35 -5.21
C GLY A 99 16.62 -7.79 -4.73
N LEU A 100 17.76 -8.39 -4.51
CA LEU A 100 17.82 -9.66 -3.77
C LEU A 100 17.07 -9.48 -2.44
N LEU A 101 16.06 -10.34 -2.17
CA LEU A 101 15.15 -10.27 -1.01
C LEU A 101 14.23 -9.04 -0.95
N ARG A 102 14.09 -8.28 -2.00
CA ARG A 102 13.05 -7.23 -2.03
C ARG A 102 11.66 -7.87 -1.90
N PRO A 103 10.79 -7.34 -1.01
CA PRO A 103 9.47 -7.93 -0.80
C PRO A 103 8.59 -7.98 -2.06
N ASP A 104 8.67 -6.96 -2.91
CA ASP A 104 7.92 -6.91 -4.17
C ASP A 104 8.34 -8.03 -5.15
N VAL A 105 9.64 -8.34 -5.24
CA VAL A 105 10.14 -9.46 -6.07
C VAL A 105 9.65 -10.79 -5.50
N LEU A 106 9.74 -10.99 -4.18
CA LEU A 106 9.28 -12.19 -3.52
C LEU A 106 7.77 -12.40 -3.70
N PHE A 107 6.96 -11.35 -3.48
CA PHE A 107 5.52 -11.41 -3.69
C PHE A 107 5.14 -11.62 -5.15
N SER A 108 5.93 -11.11 -6.10
CA SER A 108 5.67 -11.31 -7.52
C SER A 108 5.71 -12.77 -7.96
N CYS A 109 6.46 -13.62 -7.25
CA CYS A 109 6.47 -15.06 -7.50
C CYS A 109 5.10 -15.72 -7.26
N LEU A 110 4.25 -15.12 -6.43
CA LEU A 110 2.88 -15.62 -6.20
C LEU A 110 1.90 -15.22 -7.31
N ILE A 111 2.25 -14.22 -8.11
CA ILE A 111 1.42 -13.68 -9.19
C ILE A 111 2.23 -13.52 -10.49
N PRO A 112 2.81 -14.61 -11.02
CA PRO A 112 3.76 -14.55 -12.15
C PRO A 112 3.17 -13.99 -13.45
N ALA A 113 1.83 -13.99 -13.58
CA ALA A 113 1.14 -13.41 -14.73
C ALA A 113 1.12 -11.89 -14.75
N VAL A 114 1.48 -11.22 -13.65
CA VAL A 114 1.51 -9.76 -13.57
C VAL A 114 2.90 -9.24 -13.96
N GLU A 115 2.91 -8.23 -14.78
CA GLU A 115 4.13 -7.56 -15.25
C GLU A 115 4.95 -6.99 -14.08
N MET A 116 6.25 -7.24 -14.04
CA MET A 116 7.12 -6.81 -12.93
C MET A 116 7.10 -5.29 -12.71
N GLN A 117 7.04 -4.50 -13.78
CA GLN A 117 6.91 -3.05 -13.68
C GLN A 117 5.69 -2.64 -12.87
N SER A 118 4.54 -3.28 -13.12
CA SER A 118 3.29 -3.03 -12.38
C SER A 118 3.41 -3.41 -10.90
N VAL A 119 4.06 -4.53 -10.61
CA VAL A 119 4.30 -4.98 -9.22
C VAL A 119 5.19 -3.98 -8.47
N ILE A 120 6.30 -3.57 -9.07
CA ILE A 120 7.23 -2.60 -8.46
C ILE A 120 6.53 -1.25 -8.23
N SER A 121 5.77 -0.77 -9.22
CA SER A 121 5.05 0.50 -9.13
C SER A 121 3.97 0.46 -8.04
N ALA A 122 3.19 -0.63 -7.97
CA ALA A 122 2.19 -0.82 -6.94
C ALA A 122 2.82 -0.91 -5.53
N TYR A 123 3.93 -1.63 -5.40
CA TYR A 123 4.66 -1.73 -4.14
C TYR A 123 5.22 -0.38 -3.69
N ALA A 124 5.81 0.40 -4.61
CA ALA A 124 6.32 1.73 -4.32
C ALA A 124 5.20 2.67 -3.85
N LEU A 125 4.05 2.66 -4.53
CA LEU A 125 2.87 3.45 -4.13
C LEU A 125 2.37 3.05 -2.74
N LEU A 126 2.15 1.76 -2.50
CA LEU A 126 1.67 1.26 -1.21
C LEU A 126 2.65 1.60 -0.08
N SER A 127 3.95 1.46 -0.33
CA SER A 127 5.00 1.80 0.65
C SER A 127 5.01 3.29 0.97
N ALA A 128 4.87 4.16 -0.03
CA ALA A 128 4.78 5.60 0.15
C ALA A 128 3.53 5.99 0.96
N LEU A 129 2.36 5.44 0.62
CA LEU A 129 1.13 5.68 1.36
C LEU A 129 1.20 5.18 2.81
N ALA A 130 1.79 4.00 3.02
CA ALA A 130 2.01 3.44 4.35
C ALA A 130 2.96 4.33 5.17
N ALA A 131 4.09 4.75 4.59
CA ALA A 131 5.08 5.59 5.26
C ALA A 131 4.48 6.93 5.73
N VAL A 132 3.72 7.60 4.86
CA VAL A 132 3.08 8.89 5.20
C VAL A 132 2.06 8.73 6.32
N ASN A 133 1.19 7.70 6.24
CA ASN A 133 0.14 7.49 7.24
C ASN A 133 0.70 7.01 8.59
N LEU A 134 1.70 6.12 8.57
CA LEU A 134 2.38 5.66 9.78
C LEU A 134 3.17 6.79 10.45
N GLY A 135 3.88 7.59 9.64
CA GLY A 135 4.59 8.78 10.12
C GLY A 135 3.65 9.78 10.78
N PHE A 136 2.51 10.08 10.15
CA PHE A 136 1.48 10.94 10.75
C PHE A 136 0.90 10.37 12.05
N CYS A 137 0.62 9.05 12.08
CA CYS A 137 0.15 8.38 13.28
C CYS A 137 1.16 8.48 14.42
N TRP A 138 2.44 8.29 14.12
CA TRP A 138 3.53 8.41 15.08
C TRP A 138 3.67 9.84 15.62
N LEU A 139 3.67 10.86 14.75
CA LEU A 139 3.71 12.28 15.12
C LEU A 139 2.55 12.66 16.04
N LYS A 140 1.35 12.17 15.72
CA LYS A 140 0.16 12.39 16.54
C LYS A 140 0.28 11.77 17.93
N ARG A 141 0.93 10.60 18.06
CA ARG A 141 1.21 9.96 19.35
C ARG A 141 2.23 10.74 20.18
N GLN A 142 3.13 11.49 19.54
CA GLN A 142 4.09 12.37 20.22
C GLN A 142 3.47 13.71 20.68
N GLY A 143 2.16 13.91 20.50
CA GLY A 143 1.47 15.13 20.91
C GLY A 143 1.61 16.30 19.95
N MET A 144 2.11 16.10 18.75
CA MET A 144 2.13 17.11 17.69
C MET A 144 0.72 17.21 17.08
N SER A 145 0.11 18.39 17.20
CA SER A 145 -1.24 18.71 16.69
C SER A 145 -1.16 19.55 15.41
#